data_67745f280ba9da39956c255db8fde007
#
_entry.id   67745f280ba9da39956c255db8fde007
#
_cell.length_a   1.000
_cell.length_b   1.000
_cell.length_c   1.000
_cell.angle_alpha   90.00
_cell.angle_beta   90.00
_cell.angle_gamma   90.00
#
_symmetry.space_group_name_H-M   'P 1'
#
loop_
_entity.id
_entity.type
_entity.pdbx_description
1 polymer ?
#
loop_
_entity_poly.entity_id
_entity_poly.type
_entity_poly.pdbx_seq_one_letter_code
_entity_poly.pdbx_strand_id
1 'polypeptide(L)'
;MSKIKLYWMRGKARNNPSLKNFGDWLSKDVFEYISGKQVCWESAKKADYIAIGSISERVNKLPFYRFSSLRVWGSGYGGVTPLNKHRSIKVLACRGNSTKEAFSRIVDLPDDLGLGDPGLFVNEMWAPEKNKKKIA
;
A
#
# COMPACT_ATOMS: atom_id res chain seq x y z
N MET A 1 21.67 -4.86 6.74
CA MET A 1 20.87 -4.54 5.55
C MET A 1 19.89 -3.42 5.87
N SER A 2 19.72 -2.48 4.95
CA SER A 2 18.75 -1.40 5.12
C SER A 2 17.32 -1.94 5.08
N LYS A 3 16.47 -1.41 5.95
CA LYS A 3 15.05 -1.75 5.94
C LYS A 3 14.33 -0.99 4.82
N ILE A 4 13.30 -1.59 4.25
CA ILE A 4 12.41 -0.91 3.31
C ILE A 4 11.56 0.09 4.07
N LYS A 5 11.45 1.30 3.58
CA LYS A 5 10.63 2.36 4.15
C LYS A 5 9.22 2.26 3.60
N LEU A 6 8.29 1.85 4.45
CA LEU A 6 6.88 1.67 4.11
C LEU A 6 6.02 2.69 4.84
N TYR A 7 5.13 3.35 4.12
CA TYR A 7 4.11 4.18 4.73
C TYR A 7 2.82 3.40 4.96
N TRP A 8 2.27 3.50 6.15
CA TRP A 8 0.90 3.11 6.47
C TRP A 8 0.29 4.10 7.47
N MET A 9 -1.04 4.17 7.51
CA MET A 9 -1.73 5.01 8.48
C MET A 9 -1.53 4.47 9.89
N ARG A 10 -1.02 5.30 10.78
CA ARG A 10 -0.83 4.98 12.21
C ARG A 10 -1.83 5.72 13.10
N GLY A 11 -2.89 6.25 12.50
CA GLY A 11 -3.92 6.97 13.23
C GLY A 11 -4.60 6.09 14.27
N LYS A 12 -5.00 6.72 15.37
CA LYS A 12 -5.79 6.07 16.41
C LYS A 12 -7.26 6.07 16.01
N ALA A 13 -8.01 5.05 16.41
CA ALA A 13 -9.44 5.04 16.18
C ALA A 13 -10.08 6.27 16.84
N ARG A 14 -11.03 6.90 16.13
CA ARG A 14 -11.62 8.19 16.51
C ARG A 14 -12.17 8.23 17.93
N ASN A 15 -12.72 7.10 18.40
CA ASN A 15 -13.41 6.98 19.68
C ASN A 15 -12.60 6.23 20.75
N ASN A 16 -11.44 5.70 20.41
CA ASN A 16 -10.59 5.00 21.37
C ASN A 16 -9.11 5.14 20.96
N PRO A 17 -8.36 6.03 21.65
CA PRO A 17 -6.94 6.26 21.32
C PRO A 17 -6.02 5.05 21.48
N SER A 18 -6.45 4.01 22.19
CA SER A 18 -5.67 2.78 22.35
C SER A 18 -5.87 1.78 21.22
N LEU A 19 -6.93 1.94 20.41
CA LEU A 19 -7.21 1.06 19.27
C LEU A 19 -6.52 1.56 18.02
N LYS A 20 -5.77 0.67 17.38
CA LYS A 20 -5.13 0.90 16.09
C LYS A 20 -6.01 0.31 15.00
N ASN A 21 -6.04 0.94 13.83
CA ASN A 21 -6.71 0.35 12.67
C ASN A 21 -5.93 -0.89 12.24
N PHE A 22 -6.54 -2.06 12.39
CA PHE A 22 -5.93 -3.35 12.08
C PHE A 22 -5.49 -3.44 10.61
N GLY A 23 -6.35 -3.00 9.69
CA GLY A 23 -6.04 -3.04 8.27
C GLY A 23 -4.79 -2.24 7.91
N ASP A 24 -4.65 -1.06 8.49
CA ASP A 24 -3.49 -0.21 8.22
C ASP A 24 -2.19 -0.81 8.79
N TRP A 25 -2.25 -1.37 9.98
CA TRP A 25 -1.10 -2.04 10.60
C TRP A 25 -0.72 -3.35 9.92
N LEU A 26 -1.68 -3.97 9.27
CA LEU A 26 -1.46 -5.18 8.49
C LEU A 26 -0.49 -4.96 7.33
N SER A 27 -0.37 -3.73 6.84
CA SER A 27 0.58 -3.38 5.76
C SER A 27 1.99 -3.87 6.04
N LYS A 28 2.48 -3.68 7.26
CA LYS A 28 3.83 -4.13 7.65
C LYS A 28 3.97 -5.64 7.49
N ASP A 29 3.08 -6.38 8.10
CA ASP A 29 3.18 -7.85 8.16
C ASP A 29 3.02 -8.49 6.78
N VAL A 30 2.07 -8.02 5.99
CA VAL A 30 1.87 -8.50 4.61
C VAL A 30 3.08 -8.18 3.73
N PHE A 31 3.59 -6.95 3.82
CA PHE A 31 4.74 -6.55 3.02
C PHE A 31 5.99 -7.36 3.37
N GLU A 32 6.26 -7.58 4.65
CA GLU A 32 7.38 -8.41 5.10
C GLU A 32 7.23 -9.86 4.65
N TYR A 33 6.00 -10.41 4.72
CA TYR A 33 5.71 -11.76 4.26
C TYR A 33 5.99 -11.95 2.76
N ILE A 34 5.49 -11.04 1.94
CA ILE A 34 5.64 -11.14 0.47
C ILE A 34 7.07 -10.83 0.02
N SER A 35 7.71 -9.82 0.59
CA SER A 35 9.04 -9.38 0.15
C SER A 35 10.18 -10.18 0.76
N GLY A 36 9.96 -10.84 1.89
CA GLY A 36 11.00 -11.47 2.70
C GLY A 36 11.97 -10.47 3.33
N LYS A 37 11.62 -9.19 3.38
CA LYS A 37 12.46 -8.10 3.88
C LYS A 37 11.82 -7.39 5.04
N GLN A 38 12.63 -6.94 5.98
CA GLN A 38 12.15 -6.10 7.09
C GLN A 38 11.77 -4.71 6.58
N VAL A 39 10.68 -4.18 7.12
CA VAL A 39 10.23 -2.82 6.83
C VAL A 39 10.28 -1.95 8.09
N CYS A 40 10.42 -0.66 7.88
CA CYS A 40 10.21 0.35 8.92
C CYS A 40 9.19 1.37 8.43
N TRP A 41 8.47 1.96 9.38
CA TRP A 41 7.56 3.04 9.04
C TRP A 41 8.32 4.29 8.61
N GLU A 42 7.80 4.95 7.58
CA GLU A 42 8.29 6.27 7.17
C GLU A 42 7.11 7.13 6.70
N SER A 43 7.29 8.44 6.76
CA SER A 43 6.30 9.37 6.21
C SER A 43 6.15 9.19 4.69
N ALA A 44 4.99 9.51 4.16
CA ALA A 44 4.74 9.38 2.72
C ALA A 44 5.73 10.19 1.87
N LYS A 45 6.25 11.30 2.40
CA LYS A 45 7.25 12.13 1.72
C LYS A 45 8.58 11.42 1.47
N LYS A 46 8.92 10.43 2.28
CA LYS A 46 10.23 9.75 2.30
C LYS A 46 10.13 8.24 2.12
N ALA A 47 8.92 7.68 2.15
CA ALA A 47 8.71 6.24 2.02
C ALA A 47 9.12 5.73 0.63
N ASP A 48 9.52 4.46 0.57
CA ASP A 48 9.78 3.75 -0.68
C ASP A 48 8.51 3.14 -1.28
N TYR A 49 7.56 2.77 -0.41
CA TYR A 49 6.31 2.10 -0.78
C TYR A 49 5.11 2.62 0.00
N ILE A 50 3.96 2.58 -0.65
CA ILE A 50 2.63 2.58 -0.02
C ILE A 50 1.89 1.32 -0.48
N ALA A 51 1.14 0.70 0.42
CA ALA A 51 0.49 -0.59 0.14
C ALA A 51 -0.98 -0.59 0.60
N ILE A 52 -1.31 -1.35 1.63
CA ILE A 52 -2.70 -1.57 2.07
C ILE A 52 -3.35 -0.27 2.56
N GLY A 53 -4.61 -0.11 2.21
CA GLY A 53 -5.45 1.01 2.65
C GLY A 53 -5.81 1.98 1.53
N SER A 54 -6.77 2.85 1.80
CA SER A 54 -7.19 3.92 0.88
C SER A 54 -6.28 5.15 1.03
N ILE A 55 -5.01 4.96 0.74
CA ILE A 55 -3.94 5.94 1.00
C ILE A 55 -3.24 6.46 -0.26
N SER A 56 -3.79 6.18 -1.45
CA SER A 56 -3.17 6.61 -2.71
C SER A 56 -3.00 8.12 -2.81
N GLU A 57 -3.87 8.92 -2.16
CA GLU A 57 -3.75 10.39 -2.12
C GLU A 57 -2.48 10.87 -1.42
N ARG A 58 -1.77 10.00 -0.72
CA ARG A 58 -0.47 10.34 -0.11
C ARG A 58 0.60 10.67 -1.15
N VAL A 59 0.42 10.27 -2.42
CA VAL A 59 1.30 10.69 -3.51
C VAL A 59 1.32 12.22 -3.67
N ASN A 60 0.25 12.91 -3.29
CA ASN A 60 0.17 14.36 -3.32
C ASN A 60 1.10 15.06 -2.30
N LYS A 61 1.64 14.30 -1.34
CA LYS A 61 2.59 14.81 -0.34
C LYS A 61 4.04 14.75 -0.80
N LEU A 62 4.32 14.18 -1.98
CA LEU A 62 5.68 14.09 -2.50
C LEU A 62 6.26 15.47 -2.78
N PRO A 63 7.45 15.78 -2.24
CA PRO A 63 8.10 17.06 -2.53
C PRO A 63 8.60 17.09 -3.98
N PHE A 64 8.53 18.27 -4.60
CA PHE A 64 8.91 18.45 -6.02
C PHE A 64 10.36 18.06 -6.32
N TYR A 65 11.24 18.14 -5.34
CA TYR A 65 12.67 17.83 -5.47
C TYR A 65 13.00 16.34 -5.31
N ARG A 66 12.01 15.51 -5.02
CA ARG A 66 12.23 14.08 -4.84
C ARG A 66 12.50 13.38 -6.18
N PHE A 67 13.57 12.60 -6.24
CA PHE A 67 13.95 11.80 -7.41
C PHE A 67 13.74 10.30 -7.22
N SER A 68 13.84 9.80 -5.97
CA SER A 68 13.60 8.38 -5.68
C SER A 68 12.13 8.01 -5.86
N SER A 69 11.87 6.82 -6.41
CA SER A 69 10.49 6.38 -6.65
C SER A 69 9.73 6.10 -5.37
N LEU A 70 8.48 6.59 -5.30
CA LEU A 70 7.47 6.06 -4.41
C LEU A 70 6.67 5.01 -5.18
N ARG A 71 6.69 3.78 -4.72
CA ARG A 71 6.03 2.65 -5.37
C ARG A 71 4.68 2.41 -4.72
N VAL A 72 3.63 2.39 -5.55
CA VAL A 72 2.26 2.09 -5.14
C VAL A 72 1.99 0.61 -5.39
N TRP A 73 1.74 -0.15 -4.34
CA TRP A 73 1.51 -1.60 -4.42
C TRP A 73 0.19 -2.00 -3.75
N GLY A 74 -0.88 -2.04 -4.54
CA GLY A 74 -2.19 -2.49 -4.08
C GLY A 74 -2.99 -1.48 -3.25
N SER A 75 -2.51 -0.25 -3.14
CA SER A 75 -3.22 0.83 -2.45
C SER A 75 -4.49 1.24 -3.19
N GLY A 76 -5.51 1.67 -2.44
CA GLY A 76 -6.75 2.20 -2.97
C GLY A 76 -6.80 3.72 -3.00
N TYR A 77 -7.68 4.24 -3.85
CA TYR A 77 -7.99 5.67 -3.96
C TYR A 77 -9.36 5.95 -3.35
N GLY A 78 -9.42 6.92 -2.43
CA GLY A 78 -10.65 7.26 -1.72
C GLY A 78 -11.63 8.14 -2.49
N GLY A 79 -11.18 8.73 -3.59
CA GLY A 79 -12.03 9.55 -4.46
C GLY A 79 -12.29 10.98 -3.98
N VAL A 80 -11.64 11.42 -2.90
CA VAL A 80 -11.89 12.74 -2.30
C VAL A 80 -11.04 13.84 -2.92
N THR A 81 -9.75 13.59 -3.10
CA THR A 81 -8.81 14.57 -3.61
C THR A 81 -8.18 14.06 -4.90
N PRO A 82 -8.17 14.86 -5.99
CA PRO A 82 -7.49 14.44 -7.22
C PRO A 82 -6.02 14.11 -6.99
N LEU A 83 -5.51 13.10 -7.69
CA LEU A 83 -4.09 12.74 -7.63
C LEU A 83 -3.28 13.73 -8.46
N ASN A 84 -2.19 14.23 -7.90
CA ASN A 84 -1.28 15.14 -8.58
C ASN A 84 -0.17 14.37 -9.30
N LYS A 85 0.18 14.84 -10.51
CA LYS A 85 1.34 14.30 -11.23
C LYS A 85 2.62 14.49 -10.45
N HIS A 86 3.46 13.47 -10.45
CA HIS A 86 4.82 13.55 -9.92
C HIS A 86 5.71 12.51 -10.62
N ARG A 87 6.91 12.93 -11.01
CA ARG A 87 7.87 12.06 -11.72
C ARG A 87 8.32 10.82 -10.92
N SER A 88 8.23 10.89 -9.60
CA SER A 88 8.67 9.82 -8.71
C SER A 88 7.60 8.75 -8.42
N ILE A 89 6.40 8.88 -8.95
CA ILE A 89 5.33 7.90 -8.75
C ILE A 89 5.56 6.72 -9.69
N LYS A 90 5.60 5.51 -9.11
CA LYS A 90 5.63 4.26 -9.86
C LYS A 90 4.55 3.32 -9.34
N VAL A 91 3.61 2.96 -10.19
CA VAL A 91 2.48 2.09 -9.82
C VAL A 91 2.81 0.66 -10.21
N LEU A 92 2.87 -0.23 -9.22
CA LEU A 92 3.14 -1.65 -9.41
C LEU A 92 1.86 -2.48 -9.45
N ALA A 93 0.87 -2.09 -8.65
CA ALA A 93 -0.46 -2.69 -8.60
C ALA A 93 -1.44 -1.71 -7.97
N CYS A 94 -2.72 -1.84 -8.28
CA CYS A 94 -3.81 -1.07 -7.69
C CYS A 94 -4.81 -2.01 -7.00
N ARG A 95 -5.50 -1.51 -5.99
CA ARG A 95 -6.54 -2.29 -5.31
C ARG A 95 -7.70 -2.64 -6.24
N GLY A 96 -8.08 -1.76 -7.15
CA GLY A 96 -9.18 -1.99 -8.08
C GLY A 96 -9.19 -1.01 -9.25
N ASN A 97 -10.19 -1.16 -10.11
CA ASN A 97 -10.30 -0.39 -11.35
C ASN A 97 -10.43 1.12 -11.15
N SER A 98 -11.16 1.56 -10.14
CA SER A 98 -11.30 3.00 -9.87
C SER A 98 -9.98 3.66 -9.48
N THR A 99 -9.13 2.96 -8.74
CA THR A 99 -7.78 3.40 -8.43
C THR A 99 -6.89 3.41 -9.67
N LYS A 100 -6.97 2.36 -10.48
CA LYS A 100 -6.25 2.27 -11.77
C LYS A 100 -6.62 3.45 -12.66
N GLU A 101 -7.90 3.76 -12.78
CA GLU A 101 -8.38 4.91 -13.57
C GLU A 101 -7.82 6.23 -13.05
N ALA A 102 -7.83 6.44 -11.73
CA ALA A 102 -7.29 7.66 -11.12
C ALA A 102 -5.80 7.83 -11.43
N PHE A 103 -4.99 6.77 -11.30
CA PHE A 103 -3.56 6.82 -11.62
C PHE A 103 -3.29 6.96 -13.12
N SER A 104 -4.16 6.42 -13.99
CA SER A 104 -3.99 6.51 -15.45
C SER A 104 -3.98 7.96 -15.95
N ARG A 105 -4.59 8.86 -15.20
CA ARG A 105 -4.64 10.29 -15.52
C ARG A 105 -3.33 11.02 -15.25
N ILE A 106 -2.43 10.43 -14.46
CA ILE A 106 -1.20 11.10 -14.02
C ILE A 106 0.08 10.35 -14.36
N VAL A 107 0.01 9.04 -14.62
CA VAL A 107 1.15 8.21 -15.04
C VAL A 107 0.72 7.22 -16.10
N ASP A 108 1.67 6.79 -16.93
CA ASP A 108 1.43 5.68 -17.86
C ASP A 108 1.43 4.37 -17.09
N LEU A 109 0.37 3.57 -17.29
CA LEU A 109 0.22 2.28 -16.64
C LEU A 109 0.32 1.16 -17.68
N PRO A 110 0.96 0.02 -17.32
CA PRO A 110 0.93 -1.16 -18.19
C PRO A 110 -0.47 -1.72 -18.31
N ASP A 111 -0.81 -2.30 -19.46
CA ASP A 111 -2.14 -2.89 -19.72
C ASP A 111 -2.43 -4.07 -18.77
N ASP A 112 -1.38 -4.80 -18.38
CA ASP A 112 -1.43 -5.95 -17.48
C ASP A 112 -1.21 -5.59 -16.00
N LEU A 113 -1.45 -4.35 -15.61
CA LEU A 113 -1.30 -3.91 -14.23
C LEU A 113 -2.10 -4.80 -13.28
N GLY A 114 -1.44 -5.31 -12.23
CA GLY A 114 -2.07 -6.13 -11.20
C GLY A 114 -3.16 -5.37 -10.46
N LEU A 115 -4.31 -6.03 -10.26
CA LEU A 115 -5.41 -5.52 -9.45
C LEU A 115 -5.67 -6.46 -8.28
N GLY A 116 -5.76 -5.92 -7.09
CA GLY A 116 -6.06 -6.67 -5.87
C GLY A 116 -5.54 -5.98 -4.63
N ASP A 117 -6.16 -6.31 -3.51
CA ASP A 117 -5.75 -5.81 -2.21
C ASP A 117 -4.72 -6.79 -1.61
N PRO A 118 -3.51 -6.32 -1.28
CA PRO A 118 -2.51 -7.18 -0.62
C PRO A 118 -2.99 -7.77 0.71
N GLY A 119 -3.98 -7.18 1.34
CA GLY A 119 -4.60 -7.73 2.55
C GLY A 119 -5.20 -9.13 2.37
N LEU A 120 -5.49 -9.55 1.15
CA LEU A 120 -5.95 -10.91 0.84
C LEU A 120 -4.92 -11.99 1.17
N PHE A 121 -3.63 -11.66 1.22
CA PHE A 121 -2.58 -12.60 1.62
C PHE A 121 -2.63 -13.02 3.08
N VAL A 122 -3.44 -12.38 3.90
CA VAL A 122 -3.62 -12.73 5.33
C VAL A 122 -3.99 -14.19 5.52
N ASN A 123 -4.84 -14.73 4.65
CA ASN A 123 -5.24 -16.12 4.73
C ASN A 123 -4.07 -17.10 4.55
N GLU A 124 -3.11 -16.76 3.68
CA GLU A 124 -1.90 -17.55 3.50
C GLU A 124 -0.95 -17.42 4.68
N MET A 125 -0.82 -16.22 5.25
CA MET A 125 0.10 -15.94 6.34
C MET A 125 -0.27 -16.67 7.63
N TRP A 126 -1.57 -16.65 7.98
CA TRP A 126 -2.00 -17.04 9.32
C TRP A 126 -2.84 -18.32 9.39
N ALA A 127 -3.24 -18.90 8.27
CA ALA A 127 -4.11 -20.07 8.26
C ALA A 127 -3.72 -21.21 7.30
N PRO A 128 -2.43 -21.43 6.98
CA PRO A 128 -2.05 -22.46 6.01
C PRO A 128 -2.42 -23.88 6.45
N GLU A 129 -2.37 -24.18 7.75
CA GLU A 129 -2.66 -25.51 8.28
C GLU A 129 -4.16 -25.80 8.43
N LYS A 130 -4.97 -24.79 8.75
CA LYS A 130 -6.42 -24.96 8.84
C LYS A 130 -7.04 -25.28 7.48
N ASN A 131 -6.50 -24.74 6.42
CA ASN A 131 -6.96 -25.02 5.07
C ASN A 131 -6.58 -26.43 4.60
N LYS A 132 -5.43 -26.97 5.02
CA LYS A 132 -5.01 -28.35 4.74
C LYS A 132 -5.92 -29.38 5.39
N LYS A 133 -6.43 -29.11 6.60
CA LYS A 133 -7.36 -29.99 7.30
C LYS A 133 -8.77 -30.04 6.71
N LYS A 134 -9.17 -29.01 5.98
CA LYS A 134 -10.49 -28.96 5.30
C LYS A 134 -10.51 -29.70 3.97
N ILE A 135 -9.37 -29.96 3.40
CA ILE A 135 -9.22 -30.64 2.11
C ILE A 135 -8.97 -32.16 2.31
N ALA A 136 -8.56 -32.54 3.47
CA ALA A 136 -8.40 -33.92 3.86
C ALA A 136 -9.66 -34.47 4.54
#